data_a1d7e8f496e4811197406b3e4e0b088f
#
_entry.id   a1d7e8f496e4811197406b3e4e0b088f
#
_cell.length_a   1.000
_cell.length_b   1.000
_cell.length_c   1.000
_cell.angle_alpha   90.00
_cell.angle_beta   90.00
_cell.angle_gamma   90.00
#
_symmetry.space_group_name_H-M   'P 1'
#
loop_
_entity.id
_entity.type
_entity.pdbx_description
1 polymer ?
#
loop_
_entity_poly.entity_id
_entity_poly.type
_entity_poly.pdbx_seq_one_letter_code
_entity_poly.pdbx_strand_id
1 'polypeptide(L)'
;MSSPKQAFRHQLILLVFFRSFRSVAAGMVTLAFPYLILKNLHLSSLTLGFIYTAATIATAVLGLFCGILADTWGRKKTLILVSVLLPVSCAMAYFSHSLLWIYAAAMLGGFSATGALAGGGVGGAAQPIQSALIADLTAPEDRTFYFSIFTFISGALAALGILLARFFPARDNFMAATIISTIGLLGLIPLKLKDHLGHAKKLQGGKKIGQFAVTGMLNGFSQGLITPFLVPFFVIVYHLPRPQMAVYGFISGLLGACAMLAAPILEKELGFVRSIAWTRGVGAILLILLPFQRNLALALAIYFLTPALRVAALPAQQTALTEFVPGDERGRALALNQVARLGASSAGTVFTGAMFNLEEIGLPFYLYGAIMAINIGLYFSFFGSKGGKKMENKIEISS
;
A
#
# COMPACT_ATOMS: atom_id res chain seq x y z
N MET A 1 -0.46 -25.28 31.31
CA MET A 1 0.24 -25.14 30.01
C MET A 1 -0.81 -25.02 28.91
N SER A 2 -0.87 -23.89 28.19
CA SER A 2 -1.81 -23.70 27.07
C SER A 2 -1.47 -24.67 25.93
N SER A 3 -2.48 -25.25 25.26
CA SER A 3 -2.25 -26.13 24.13
C SER A 3 -1.52 -25.35 23.00
N PRO A 4 -0.70 -26.01 22.15
CA PRO A 4 -0.01 -25.34 21.04
C PRO A 4 -0.94 -24.52 20.14
N LYS A 5 -2.19 -24.99 19.95
CA LYS A 5 -3.24 -24.26 19.21
C LYS A 5 -3.73 -22.99 19.93
N GLN A 6 -3.79 -22.99 21.26
CA GLN A 6 -4.17 -21.81 22.05
C GLN A 6 -3.05 -20.74 22.01
N ALA A 7 -1.79 -21.16 22.12
CA ALA A 7 -0.65 -20.26 22.00
C ALA A 7 -0.59 -19.61 20.62
N PHE A 8 -0.83 -20.36 19.55
CA PHE A 8 -0.94 -19.86 18.18
C PHE A 8 -2.03 -18.79 18.02
N ARG A 9 -3.26 -19.10 18.45
CA ARG A 9 -4.39 -18.16 18.39
C ARG A 9 -4.11 -16.86 19.14
N HIS A 10 -3.48 -16.95 20.29
CA HIS A 10 -3.14 -15.77 21.10
C HIS A 10 -2.15 -14.84 20.35
N GLN A 11 -1.09 -15.40 19.74
CA GLN A 11 -0.13 -14.61 18.96
C GLN A 11 -0.79 -13.94 17.76
N LEU A 12 -1.67 -14.63 17.06
CA LEU A 12 -2.40 -14.08 15.92
C LEU A 12 -3.33 -12.92 16.34
N ILE A 13 -4.04 -13.05 17.44
CA ILE A 13 -4.92 -12.02 18.02
C ILE A 13 -4.09 -10.76 18.35
N LEU A 14 -2.91 -10.91 18.95
CA LEU A 14 -2.03 -9.78 19.26
C LEU A 14 -1.55 -9.05 18.01
N LEU A 15 -1.20 -9.79 16.95
CA LEU A 15 -0.82 -9.19 15.66
C LEU A 15 -2.00 -8.46 15.00
N VAL A 16 -3.20 -9.05 15.05
CA VAL A 16 -4.43 -8.40 14.53
C VAL A 16 -4.72 -7.14 15.32
N PHE A 17 -4.64 -7.19 16.66
CA PHE A 17 -4.83 -6.01 17.52
C PHE A 17 -3.86 -4.88 17.13
N PHE A 18 -2.56 -5.16 17.11
CA PHE A 18 -1.56 -4.19 16.71
C PHE A 18 -1.84 -3.59 15.33
N ARG A 19 -2.13 -4.46 14.34
CA ARG A 19 -2.42 -4.06 12.98
C ARG A 19 -3.66 -3.18 12.89
N SER A 20 -4.68 -3.51 13.66
CA SER A 20 -5.96 -2.79 13.70
C SER A 20 -5.78 -1.33 14.11
N PHE A 21 -5.18 -1.10 15.25
CA PHE A 21 -4.93 0.25 15.75
C PHE A 21 -4.01 1.06 14.84
N ARG A 22 -2.96 0.43 14.34
CA ARG A 22 -2.06 1.06 13.37
C ARG A 22 -2.78 1.43 12.07
N SER A 23 -3.68 0.59 11.57
CA SER A 23 -4.45 0.86 10.34
C SER A 23 -5.39 2.03 10.52
N VAL A 24 -6.07 2.15 11.66
CA VAL A 24 -6.91 3.30 11.99
C VAL A 24 -6.06 4.58 12.00
N ALA A 25 -4.95 4.59 12.71
CA ALA A 25 -4.04 5.74 12.75
C ALA A 25 -3.53 6.12 11.34
N ALA A 26 -3.15 5.14 10.54
CA ALA A 26 -2.71 5.35 9.16
C ALA A 26 -3.81 5.98 8.28
N GLY A 27 -5.06 5.53 8.42
CA GLY A 27 -6.20 6.10 7.72
C GLY A 27 -6.44 7.58 8.09
N MET A 28 -6.38 7.92 9.38
CA MET A 28 -6.50 9.30 9.85
C MET A 28 -5.43 10.20 9.23
N VAL A 29 -4.17 9.78 9.25
CA VAL A 29 -3.04 10.53 8.68
C VAL A 29 -3.18 10.67 7.17
N THR A 30 -3.59 9.61 6.46
CA THR A 30 -3.74 9.63 5.00
C THR A 30 -4.69 10.72 4.52
N LEU A 31 -5.78 10.97 5.24
CA LEU A 31 -6.71 12.05 4.91
C LEU A 31 -6.21 13.40 5.45
N ALA A 32 -5.75 13.46 6.71
CA ALA A 32 -5.43 14.71 7.37
C ALA A 32 -4.20 15.41 6.75
N PHE A 33 -3.22 14.64 6.26
CA PHE A 33 -1.95 15.17 5.80
C PHE A 33 -2.05 16.12 4.60
N PRO A 34 -2.73 15.77 3.48
CA PRO A 34 -2.88 16.72 2.37
C PRO A 34 -3.67 17.98 2.77
N TYR A 35 -4.66 17.88 3.67
CA TYR A 35 -5.36 19.05 4.18
C TYR A 35 -4.47 19.93 5.06
N LEU A 36 -3.60 19.33 5.89
CA LEU A 36 -2.62 20.08 6.66
C LEU A 36 -1.71 20.91 5.74
N ILE A 37 -1.17 20.29 4.68
CA ILE A 37 -0.23 20.94 3.76
C ILE A 37 -0.92 22.00 2.91
N LEU A 38 -2.04 21.66 2.24
CA LEU A 38 -2.68 22.52 1.25
C LEU A 38 -3.59 23.58 1.85
N LYS A 39 -4.31 23.27 2.93
CA LYS A 39 -5.35 24.16 3.50
C LYS A 39 -4.92 24.85 4.79
N ASN A 40 -4.15 24.20 5.66
CA ASN A 40 -3.73 24.81 6.94
C ASN A 40 -2.41 25.56 6.80
N LEU A 41 -1.45 25.01 6.06
CA LEU A 41 -0.14 25.62 5.85
C LEU A 41 -0.05 26.42 4.54
N HIS A 42 -1.08 26.36 3.70
CA HIS A 42 -1.16 27.03 2.39
C HIS A 42 0.07 26.79 1.50
N LEU A 43 0.66 25.56 1.60
CA LEU A 43 1.81 25.19 0.78
C LEU A 43 1.35 24.66 -0.58
N SER A 44 2.27 24.72 -1.57
CA SER A 44 1.97 24.31 -2.94
C SER A 44 1.82 22.79 -3.11
N SER A 45 1.14 22.37 -4.17
CA SER A 45 1.03 20.97 -4.57
C SER A 45 2.39 20.37 -4.90
N LEU A 46 3.33 21.16 -5.39
CA LEU A 46 4.72 20.77 -5.63
C LEU A 46 5.42 20.40 -4.31
N THR A 47 5.26 21.21 -3.26
CA THR A 47 5.81 20.92 -1.93
C THR A 47 5.23 19.62 -1.38
N LEU A 48 3.91 19.40 -1.51
CA LEU A 48 3.27 18.14 -1.14
C LEU A 48 3.87 16.95 -1.91
N GLY A 49 4.12 17.11 -3.22
CA GLY A 49 4.76 16.11 -4.06
C GLY A 49 6.16 15.75 -3.58
N PHE A 50 6.99 16.74 -3.22
CA PHE A 50 8.32 16.50 -2.66
C PHE A 50 8.28 15.80 -1.30
N ILE A 51 7.36 16.17 -0.41
CA ILE A 51 7.19 15.51 0.88
C ILE A 51 6.79 14.04 0.69
N TYR A 52 5.83 13.76 -0.17
CA TYR A 52 5.40 12.40 -0.47
C TYR A 52 6.52 11.57 -1.10
N THR A 53 7.31 12.17 -1.98
CA THR A 53 8.49 11.53 -2.60
C THR A 53 9.53 11.15 -1.56
N ALA A 54 9.90 12.10 -0.69
CA ALA A 54 10.85 11.85 0.40
C ALA A 54 10.35 10.74 1.32
N ALA A 55 9.05 10.75 1.69
CA ALA A 55 8.42 9.72 2.50
C ALA A 55 8.42 8.35 1.79
N THR A 56 8.19 8.30 0.48
CA THR A 56 8.19 7.05 -0.29
C THR A 56 9.59 6.45 -0.38
N ILE A 57 10.61 7.27 -0.66
CA ILE A 57 12.01 6.83 -0.68
C ILE A 57 12.44 6.35 0.70
N ALA A 58 12.14 7.12 1.75
CA ALA A 58 12.44 6.72 3.12
C ALA A 58 11.77 5.39 3.50
N THR A 59 10.51 5.17 3.09
CA THR A 59 9.82 3.90 3.32
C THR A 59 10.49 2.73 2.60
N ALA A 60 10.98 2.93 1.37
CA ALA A 60 11.71 1.90 0.63
C ALA A 60 13.04 1.55 1.31
N VAL A 61 13.81 2.56 1.71
CA VAL A 61 15.09 2.41 2.42
C VAL A 61 14.88 1.74 3.77
N LEU A 62 13.95 2.24 4.59
CA LEU A 62 13.61 1.65 5.88
C LEU A 62 13.14 0.20 5.73
N GLY A 63 12.33 -0.11 4.71
CA GLY A 63 11.88 -1.48 4.44
C GLY A 63 13.03 -2.45 4.18
N LEU A 64 14.05 -2.02 3.43
CA LEU A 64 15.28 -2.82 3.20
C LEU A 64 16.08 -3.01 4.50
N PHE A 65 16.32 -1.93 5.23
CA PHE A 65 17.03 -2.00 6.51
C PHE A 65 16.31 -2.89 7.52
N CYS A 66 14.98 -2.80 7.57
CA CYS A 66 14.15 -3.63 8.45
C CYS A 66 14.23 -5.11 8.09
N GLY A 67 14.31 -5.45 6.80
CA GLY A 67 14.52 -6.84 6.37
C GLY A 67 15.84 -7.40 6.92
N ILE A 68 16.94 -6.68 6.70
CA ILE A 68 18.28 -7.07 7.17
C ILE A 68 18.31 -7.13 8.71
N LEU A 69 17.73 -6.14 9.36
CA LEU A 69 17.72 -6.07 10.82
C LEU A 69 16.86 -7.20 11.44
N ALA A 70 15.77 -7.59 10.80
CA ALA A 70 14.93 -8.69 11.23
C ALA A 70 15.66 -10.04 11.18
N ASP A 71 16.52 -10.23 10.18
CA ASP A 71 17.31 -11.45 10.00
C ASP A 71 18.50 -11.53 10.97
N THR A 72 19.05 -10.38 11.42
CA THR A 72 20.22 -10.31 12.30
C THR A 72 19.87 -10.10 13.77
N TRP A 73 18.90 -9.25 14.07
CA TRP A 73 18.54 -8.80 15.44
C TRP A 73 17.28 -9.47 15.99
N GLY A 74 16.54 -10.17 15.12
CA GLY A 74 15.31 -10.86 15.42
C GLY A 74 14.07 -10.06 15.03
N ARG A 75 13.07 -10.79 14.55
CA ARG A 75 11.83 -10.21 13.97
C ARG A 75 11.00 -9.41 14.95
N LYS A 76 10.89 -9.87 16.22
CA LYS A 76 10.11 -9.15 17.25
C LYS A 76 10.73 -7.79 17.57
N LYS A 77 12.04 -7.75 17.85
CA LYS A 77 12.73 -6.50 18.22
C LYS A 77 12.64 -5.48 17.09
N THR A 78 12.90 -5.93 15.86
CA THR A 78 12.80 -5.08 14.66
C THR A 78 11.37 -4.58 14.44
N LEU A 79 10.35 -5.43 14.62
CA LEU A 79 8.95 -5.01 14.49
C LEU A 79 8.59 -3.93 15.49
N ILE A 80 8.99 -4.06 16.76
CA ILE A 80 8.75 -3.05 17.80
C ILE A 80 9.45 -1.74 17.43
N LEU A 81 10.74 -1.79 17.08
CA LEU A 81 11.53 -0.62 16.70
C LEU A 81 10.86 0.17 15.56
N VAL A 82 10.51 -0.51 14.48
CA VAL A 82 9.87 0.13 13.31
C VAL A 82 8.47 0.61 13.61
N SER A 83 7.77 -0.07 14.52
CA SER A 83 6.41 0.31 14.88
C SER A 83 6.35 1.58 15.73
N VAL A 84 7.42 1.92 16.46
CA VAL A 84 7.57 3.18 17.20
C VAL A 84 7.70 4.38 16.25
N LEU A 85 8.17 4.20 15.02
CA LEU A 85 8.35 5.30 14.07
C LEU A 85 7.01 6.01 13.75
N LEU A 86 5.90 5.29 13.68
CA LEU A 86 4.61 5.89 13.36
C LEU A 86 4.10 6.84 14.46
N PRO A 87 3.97 6.45 15.74
CA PRO A 87 3.54 7.40 16.78
C PRO A 87 4.51 8.57 16.94
N VAL A 88 5.82 8.35 16.86
CA VAL A 88 6.82 9.43 16.91
C VAL A 88 6.63 10.41 15.77
N SER A 89 6.47 9.94 14.54
CA SER A 89 6.25 10.79 13.38
C SER A 89 4.94 11.58 13.45
N CYS A 90 3.86 10.95 13.95
CA CYS A 90 2.60 11.65 14.16
C CYS A 90 2.72 12.74 15.23
N ALA A 91 3.40 12.46 16.35
CA ALA A 91 3.69 13.46 17.38
C ALA A 91 4.54 14.61 16.82
N MET A 92 5.59 14.31 16.05
CA MET A 92 6.38 15.33 15.36
C MET A 92 5.53 16.20 14.44
N ALA A 93 4.63 15.63 13.65
CA ALA A 93 3.74 16.37 12.76
C ALA A 93 2.72 17.24 13.53
N TYR A 94 2.29 16.80 14.70
CA TYR A 94 1.40 17.56 15.57
C TYR A 94 2.09 18.80 16.19
N PHE A 95 3.26 18.61 16.79
CA PHE A 95 3.95 19.69 17.51
C PHE A 95 4.74 20.62 16.60
N SER A 96 5.07 20.20 15.39
CA SER A 96 5.91 20.97 14.49
C SER A 96 5.18 22.08 13.75
N HIS A 97 5.85 23.24 13.62
CA HIS A 97 5.44 24.36 12.78
C HIS A 97 6.44 24.61 11.63
N SER A 98 7.58 23.92 11.66
CA SER A 98 8.63 24.03 10.66
C SER A 98 8.47 23.00 9.56
N LEU A 99 8.66 23.43 8.30
CA LEU A 99 8.61 22.57 7.12
C LEU A 99 9.63 21.43 7.21
N LEU A 100 10.82 21.68 7.75
CA LEU A 100 11.85 20.66 7.90
C LEU A 100 11.38 19.48 8.79
N TRP A 101 10.73 19.80 9.91
CA TRP A 101 10.21 18.76 10.82
C TRP A 101 9.02 18.02 10.22
N ILE A 102 8.23 18.67 9.37
CA ILE A 102 7.14 18.02 8.63
C ILE A 102 7.72 17.02 7.62
N TYR A 103 8.81 17.36 6.91
CA TYR A 103 9.53 16.43 6.05
C TYR A 103 10.07 15.23 6.86
N ALA A 104 10.74 15.50 7.98
CA ALA A 104 11.27 14.45 8.84
C ALA A 104 10.16 13.51 9.37
N ALA A 105 9.04 14.07 9.82
CA ALA A 105 7.87 13.30 10.24
C ALA A 105 7.32 12.44 9.10
N ALA A 106 7.16 13.01 7.91
CA ALA A 106 6.65 12.29 6.75
C ALA A 106 7.59 11.14 6.33
N MET A 107 8.89 11.35 6.36
CA MET A 107 9.90 10.33 6.07
C MET A 107 9.89 9.20 7.10
N LEU A 108 9.86 9.50 8.39
CA LEU A 108 9.83 8.51 9.46
C LEU A 108 8.51 7.72 9.47
N GLY A 109 7.40 8.40 9.30
CA GLY A 109 6.06 7.80 9.30
C GLY A 109 5.64 7.18 7.98
N GLY A 110 6.37 7.42 6.90
CA GLY A 110 5.99 6.98 5.57
C GLY A 110 4.65 7.60 5.13
N PHE A 111 4.44 8.91 5.35
CA PHE A 111 3.19 9.61 5.06
C PHE A 111 2.94 9.75 3.55
N SER A 112 3.27 8.74 2.78
CA SER A 112 2.95 8.67 1.37
C SER A 112 1.63 7.93 1.18
N ALA A 113 0.72 8.48 0.40
CA ALA A 113 -0.55 7.82 0.09
C ALA A 113 -0.39 6.59 -0.84
N THR A 114 0.82 6.37 -1.37
CA THR A 114 1.15 5.28 -2.29
C THR A 114 1.15 3.92 -1.61
N GLY A 115 0.01 3.45 -1.19
CA GLY A 115 -0.09 2.09 -0.70
C GLY A 115 -0.79 1.92 0.64
N ALA A 116 -1.57 2.90 1.09
CA ALA A 116 -2.40 2.74 2.29
C ALA A 116 -3.23 1.45 2.22
N LEU A 117 -3.75 1.10 1.04
CA LEU A 117 -4.50 -0.13 0.77
C LEU A 117 -3.61 -1.35 0.46
N ALA A 118 -2.40 -1.13 -0.08
CA ALA A 118 -1.50 -2.21 -0.50
C ALA A 118 -0.32 -2.44 0.47
N GLY A 119 -0.39 -1.80 1.64
CA GLY A 119 0.58 -2.01 2.71
C GLY A 119 1.90 -1.24 2.62
N GLY A 120 2.04 -0.30 1.71
CA GLY A 120 3.24 0.54 1.57
C GLY A 120 3.03 2.01 1.94
N GLY A 121 1.84 2.38 2.47
CA GLY A 121 1.54 3.73 2.92
C GLY A 121 2.03 4.01 4.34
N VAL A 122 1.30 4.86 5.04
CA VAL A 122 1.63 5.30 6.41
C VAL A 122 2.04 4.14 7.30
N GLY A 123 3.27 4.17 7.80
CA GLY A 123 3.88 3.10 8.57
C GLY A 123 4.27 1.84 7.76
N GLY A 124 4.38 1.91 6.42
CA GLY A 124 4.63 0.76 5.53
C GLY A 124 5.90 -0.03 5.78
N ALA A 125 6.90 0.57 6.40
CA ALA A 125 8.17 -0.09 6.73
C ALA A 125 8.00 -1.36 7.60
N ALA A 126 6.99 -1.47 8.44
CA ALA A 126 6.73 -2.64 9.26
C ALA A 126 6.08 -3.82 8.50
N GLN A 127 5.55 -3.60 7.30
CA GLN A 127 4.75 -4.60 6.61
C GLN A 127 5.51 -5.86 6.19
N PRO A 128 6.73 -5.79 5.66
CA PRO A 128 7.46 -7.00 5.28
C PRO A 128 7.64 -7.95 6.48
N ILE A 129 7.95 -7.40 7.65
CA ILE A 129 8.13 -8.16 8.89
C ILE A 129 6.80 -8.79 9.33
N GLN A 130 5.70 -8.04 9.27
CA GLN A 130 4.36 -8.57 9.61
C GLN A 130 3.97 -9.72 8.68
N SER A 131 4.22 -9.58 7.38
CA SER A 131 3.93 -10.63 6.41
C SER A 131 4.75 -11.89 6.67
N ALA A 132 6.04 -11.73 6.99
CA ALA A 132 6.89 -12.85 7.38
C ALA A 132 6.38 -13.55 8.65
N LEU A 133 5.93 -12.78 9.66
CA LEU A 133 5.38 -13.33 10.89
C LEU A 133 4.08 -14.11 10.68
N ILE A 134 3.18 -13.62 9.83
CA ILE A 134 1.95 -14.34 9.47
C ILE A 134 2.34 -15.65 8.77
N ALA A 135 3.30 -15.63 7.85
CA ALA A 135 3.75 -16.83 7.17
C ALA A 135 4.39 -17.88 8.10
N ASP A 136 5.09 -17.43 9.16
CA ASP A 136 5.67 -18.32 10.17
C ASP A 136 4.63 -18.92 11.12
N LEU A 137 3.60 -18.14 11.42
CA LEU A 137 2.52 -18.56 12.32
C LEU A 137 1.45 -19.38 11.64
N THR A 138 1.39 -19.49 10.31
CA THR A 138 0.31 -20.16 9.57
C THR A 138 0.82 -21.35 8.78
N ALA A 139 0.03 -22.44 8.74
CA ALA A 139 0.31 -23.58 7.87
C ALA A 139 0.29 -23.14 6.39
N PRO A 140 1.10 -23.76 5.51
CA PRO A 140 1.17 -23.37 4.10
C PRO A 140 -0.19 -23.34 3.40
N GLU A 141 -1.07 -24.27 3.74
CA GLU A 141 -2.42 -24.43 3.17
C GLU A 141 -3.35 -23.25 3.55
N ASP A 142 -3.21 -22.72 4.77
CA ASP A 142 -4.06 -21.68 5.31
C ASP A 142 -3.53 -20.27 5.08
N ARG A 143 -2.30 -20.12 4.60
CA ARG A 143 -1.62 -18.81 4.48
C ARG A 143 -2.43 -17.79 3.67
N THR A 144 -2.93 -18.19 2.51
CA THR A 144 -3.70 -17.30 1.64
C THR A 144 -4.94 -16.76 2.34
N PHE A 145 -5.64 -17.61 3.09
CA PHE A 145 -6.82 -17.22 3.86
C PHE A 145 -6.48 -16.21 4.95
N TYR A 146 -5.47 -16.48 5.76
CA TYR A 146 -5.05 -15.56 6.83
C TYR A 146 -4.52 -14.24 6.26
N PHE A 147 -3.75 -14.25 5.17
CA PHE A 147 -3.31 -13.03 4.51
C PHE A 147 -4.49 -12.19 3.99
N SER A 148 -5.49 -12.83 3.39
CA SER A 148 -6.68 -12.15 2.86
C SER A 148 -7.48 -11.48 3.98
N ILE A 149 -7.77 -12.21 5.06
CA ILE A 149 -8.47 -11.66 6.23
C ILE A 149 -7.68 -10.51 6.86
N PHE A 150 -6.37 -10.70 7.05
CA PHE A 150 -5.50 -9.70 7.66
C PHE A 150 -5.44 -8.41 6.84
N THR A 151 -5.42 -8.55 5.52
CA THR A 151 -5.40 -7.41 4.60
C THR A 151 -6.77 -6.73 4.54
N PHE A 152 -7.85 -7.50 4.52
CA PHE A 152 -9.22 -6.99 4.61
C PHE A 152 -9.45 -6.17 5.88
N ILE A 153 -9.13 -6.75 7.06
CA ILE A 153 -9.26 -6.06 8.35
C ILE A 153 -8.44 -4.76 8.34
N SER A 154 -7.21 -4.81 7.82
CA SER A 154 -6.36 -3.63 7.72
C SER A 154 -6.96 -2.54 6.84
N GLY A 155 -7.50 -2.92 5.68
CA GLY A 155 -8.13 -1.99 4.74
C GLY A 155 -9.41 -1.37 5.30
N ALA A 156 -10.28 -2.19 5.89
CA ALA A 156 -11.53 -1.74 6.51
C ALA A 156 -11.28 -0.79 7.68
N LEU A 157 -10.29 -1.11 8.53
CA LEU A 157 -9.93 -0.25 9.66
C LEU A 157 -9.18 1.02 9.25
N ALA A 158 -8.40 0.97 8.18
CA ALA A 158 -7.84 2.19 7.58
C ALA A 158 -8.96 3.08 7.02
N ALA A 159 -9.96 2.51 6.36
CA ALA A 159 -11.15 3.25 5.93
C ALA A 159 -11.89 3.88 7.11
N LEU A 160 -12.08 3.13 8.22
CA LEU A 160 -12.64 3.68 9.46
C LEU A 160 -11.80 4.85 10.00
N GLY A 161 -10.46 4.73 9.97
CA GLY A 161 -9.56 5.82 10.34
C GLY A 161 -9.77 7.08 9.49
N ILE A 162 -9.95 6.92 8.17
CA ILE A 162 -10.30 8.03 7.27
C ILE A 162 -11.61 8.69 7.71
N LEU A 163 -12.64 7.91 8.06
CA LEU A 163 -13.91 8.44 8.54
C LEU A 163 -13.77 9.18 9.87
N LEU A 164 -13.02 8.62 10.82
CA LEU A 164 -12.77 9.25 12.12
C LEU A 164 -12.06 10.59 12.00
N ALA A 165 -11.24 10.77 10.96
CA ALA A 165 -10.55 12.04 10.70
C ALA A 165 -11.49 13.23 10.49
N ARG A 166 -12.79 13.02 10.22
CA ARG A 166 -13.78 14.12 10.11
C ARG A 166 -14.04 14.84 11.42
N PHE A 167 -13.91 14.15 12.54
CA PHE A 167 -14.31 14.67 13.86
C PHE A 167 -13.25 15.56 14.50
N PHE A 168 -12.02 15.54 14.01
CA PHE A 168 -10.91 16.31 14.58
C PHE A 168 -10.43 17.38 13.58
N PRO A 169 -9.91 18.53 14.00
CA PRO A 169 -9.12 19.43 13.16
C PRO A 169 -8.00 18.68 12.43
N ALA A 170 -7.53 19.20 11.28
CA ALA A 170 -6.54 18.48 10.49
C ALA A 170 -5.28 18.13 11.31
N ARG A 171 -4.85 19.04 12.17
CA ARG A 171 -3.67 18.87 13.02
C ARG A 171 -3.92 17.87 14.16
N ASP A 172 -5.07 17.95 14.82
CA ASP A 172 -5.41 17.09 15.96
C ASP A 172 -5.55 15.61 15.57
N ASN A 173 -5.80 15.33 14.28
CA ASN A 173 -5.75 13.95 13.76
C ASN A 173 -4.39 13.29 13.97
N PHE A 174 -3.30 14.05 13.96
CA PHE A 174 -1.96 13.50 14.23
C PHE A 174 -1.79 13.12 15.69
N MET A 175 -2.34 13.92 16.62
CA MET A 175 -2.33 13.56 18.04
C MET A 175 -3.19 12.32 18.31
N ALA A 176 -4.40 12.27 17.75
CA ALA A 176 -5.26 11.08 17.85
C ALA A 176 -4.56 9.84 17.25
N ALA A 177 -3.92 9.98 16.10
CA ALA A 177 -3.15 8.90 15.47
C ALA A 177 -1.95 8.46 16.32
N THR A 178 -1.28 9.40 17.02
CA THR A 178 -0.21 9.09 17.99
C THR A 178 -0.74 8.21 19.11
N ILE A 179 -1.84 8.61 19.75
CA ILE A 179 -2.44 7.86 20.87
C ILE A 179 -2.88 6.46 20.39
N ILE A 180 -3.62 6.39 19.29
CA ILE A 180 -4.16 5.16 18.73
C ILE A 180 -3.02 4.20 18.34
N SER A 181 -1.99 4.67 17.64
CA SER A 181 -0.86 3.82 17.23
C SER A 181 0.00 3.38 18.42
N THR A 182 0.11 4.19 19.47
CA THR A 182 0.79 3.82 20.72
C THR A 182 0.03 2.71 21.46
N ILE A 183 -1.30 2.79 21.54
CA ILE A 183 -2.13 1.71 22.11
C ILE A 183 -1.92 0.40 21.32
N GLY A 184 -1.89 0.49 19.99
CA GLY A 184 -1.58 -0.67 19.15
C GLY A 184 -0.21 -1.27 19.46
N LEU A 185 0.81 -0.43 19.66
CA LEU A 185 2.17 -0.86 20.00
C LEU A 185 2.24 -1.70 21.28
N LEU A 186 1.42 -1.38 22.29
CA LEU A 186 1.34 -2.14 23.53
C LEU A 186 0.96 -3.62 23.28
N GLY A 187 0.20 -3.90 22.22
CA GLY A 187 -0.14 -5.26 21.80
C GLY A 187 1.04 -6.11 21.35
N LEU A 188 2.18 -5.50 21.01
CA LEU A 188 3.41 -6.22 20.64
C LEU A 188 4.25 -6.69 21.84
N ILE A 189 4.06 -6.11 23.02
CA ILE A 189 4.86 -6.44 24.21
C ILE A 189 4.73 -7.92 24.59
N PRO A 190 3.51 -8.49 24.74
CA PRO A 190 3.33 -9.89 25.12
C PRO A 190 3.63 -10.88 23.98
N LEU A 191 3.90 -10.42 22.75
CA LEU A 191 4.15 -11.28 21.59
C LEU A 191 5.41 -12.12 21.83
N LYS A 192 5.28 -13.44 21.73
CA LYS A 192 6.39 -14.40 21.85
C LYS A 192 6.66 -15.04 20.50
N LEU A 193 7.79 -14.73 19.89
CA LEU A 193 8.18 -15.22 18.56
C LEU A 193 9.48 -16.01 18.67
N LYS A 194 9.57 -17.08 17.91
CA LYS A 194 10.85 -17.78 17.69
C LYS A 194 11.60 -17.05 16.60
N ASP A 195 12.82 -16.61 16.90
CA ASP A 195 13.68 -15.96 15.91
C ASP A 195 14.26 -17.03 14.97
N HIS A 196 14.02 -16.89 13.67
CA HIS A 196 14.67 -17.67 12.63
C HIS A 196 15.74 -16.78 12.01
N LEU A 197 16.99 -17.01 12.40
CA LEU A 197 18.14 -16.32 11.81
C LEU A 197 18.52 -17.02 10.50
N GLY A 198 18.45 -16.32 9.39
CA GLY A 198 18.69 -16.87 8.05
C GLY A 198 19.87 -16.20 7.34
N HIS A 199 20.60 -16.95 6.52
CA HIS A 199 21.71 -16.43 5.70
C HIS A 199 21.24 -16.20 4.27
N ALA A 200 21.57 -15.02 3.72
CA ALA A 200 21.21 -14.65 2.34
C ALA A 200 22.10 -15.36 1.29
N LYS A 201 21.48 -16.07 0.34
CA LYS A 201 22.17 -16.68 -0.82
C LYS A 201 22.12 -15.79 -2.07
N LYS A 202 23.01 -15.97 -3.06
CA LYS A 202 23.01 -15.20 -4.33
C LYS A 202 21.78 -15.47 -5.20
N LEU A 203 21.30 -14.45 -5.94
CA LEU A 203 20.16 -14.50 -6.87
C LEU A 203 20.56 -15.21 -8.19
N GLN A 204 19.77 -16.18 -8.66
CA GLN A 204 20.02 -16.93 -9.91
C GLN A 204 18.92 -16.69 -10.97
N GLY A 205 17.72 -16.25 -10.60
CA GLY A 205 16.55 -16.06 -11.47
C GLY A 205 16.53 -14.78 -12.31
N GLY A 206 17.68 -14.23 -12.76
CA GLY A 206 17.85 -12.87 -13.26
C GLY A 206 16.84 -12.38 -14.31
N LYS A 207 16.54 -13.16 -15.38
CA LYS A 207 15.64 -12.71 -16.45
C LYS A 207 14.18 -12.50 -16.00
N LYS A 208 13.63 -13.41 -15.22
CA LYS A 208 12.24 -13.31 -14.73
C LYS A 208 12.09 -12.21 -13.70
N ILE A 209 13.06 -12.11 -12.78
CA ILE A 209 13.11 -11.03 -11.78
C ILE A 209 13.18 -9.67 -12.48
N GLY A 210 13.98 -9.54 -13.56
CA GLY A 210 14.05 -8.34 -14.38
C GLY A 210 12.71 -7.98 -15.03
N GLN A 211 11.98 -8.94 -15.61
CA GLN A 211 10.66 -8.73 -16.19
C GLN A 211 9.65 -8.21 -15.16
N PHE A 212 9.63 -8.81 -13.95
CA PHE A 212 8.78 -8.33 -12.86
C PHE A 212 9.23 -6.96 -12.32
N ALA A 213 10.53 -6.67 -12.30
CA ALA A 213 11.04 -5.36 -11.90
C ALA A 213 10.59 -4.27 -12.87
N VAL A 214 10.69 -4.48 -14.17
CA VAL A 214 10.25 -3.50 -15.21
C VAL A 214 8.74 -3.26 -15.12
N THR A 215 7.92 -4.33 -15.10
CA THR A 215 6.46 -4.18 -14.95
C THR A 215 6.08 -3.57 -13.61
N GLY A 216 6.85 -3.87 -12.55
CA GLY A 216 6.72 -3.27 -11.23
C GLY A 216 7.06 -1.78 -11.21
N MET A 217 8.13 -1.36 -11.90
CA MET A 217 8.52 0.06 -12.04
C MET A 217 7.44 0.87 -12.78
N LEU A 218 6.94 0.38 -13.92
CA LEU A 218 5.87 1.04 -14.66
C LEU A 218 4.59 1.17 -13.83
N ASN A 219 4.21 0.10 -13.13
CA ASN A 219 3.09 0.13 -12.20
C ASN A 219 3.34 1.09 -11.03
N GLY A 220 4.57 1.11 -10.49
CA GLY A 220 4.96 2.03 -9.43
C GLY A 220 4.87 3.49 -9.85
N PHE A 221 5.47 3.84 -10.98
CA PHE A 221 5.42 5.19 -11.53
C PHE A 221 3.97 5.66 -11.73
N SER A 222 3.14 4.82 -12.37
CA SER A 222 1.72 5.10 -12.56
C SER A 222 0.98 5.30 -11.23
N GLN A 223 1.27 4.47 -10.23
CA GLN A 223 0.68 4.65 -8.90
C GLN A 223 1.11 5.98 -8.26
N GLY A 224 2.36 6.38 -8.44
CA GLY A 224 2.88 7.66 -7.97
C GLY A 224 2.19 8.86 -8.63
N LEU A 225 1.85 8.74 -9.91
CA LEU A 225 1.10 9.79 -10.62
C LEU A 225 -0.27 10.08 -9.99
N ILE A 226 -0.99 9.06 -9.56
CA ILE A 226 -2.41 9.21 -9.22
C ILE A 226 -2.68 9.08 -7.74
N THR A 227 -2.15 8.04 -7.08
CA THR A 227 -2.61 7.67 -5.74
C THR A 227 -2.45 8.77 -4.69
N PRO A 228 -1.30 9.46 -4.59
CA PRO A 228 -1.11 10.51 -3.61
C PRO A 228 -1.98 11.74 -3.88
N PHE A 229 -2.38 11.94 -5.13
CA PHE A 229 -3.07 13.13 -5.58
C PHE A 229 -4.58 12.95 -5.77
N LEU A 230 -5.15 11.77 -5.53
CA LEU A 230 -6.60 11.59 -5.60
C LEU A 230 -7.35 12.47 -4.59
N VAL A 231 -6.94 12.50 -3.33
CA VAL A 231 -7.54 13.41 -2.33
C VAL A 231 -7.25 14.89 -2.68
N PRO A 232 -5.99 15.31 -2.92
CA PRO A 232 -5.68 16.65 -3.42
C PRO A 232 -6.49 17.09 -4.64
N PHE A 233 -6.75 16.19 -5.60
CA PHE A 233 -7.59 16.47 -6.76
C PHE A 233 -8.99 16.97 -6.35
N PHE A 234 -9.68 16.25 -5.46
CA PHE A 234 -10.99 16.65 -4.98
C PHE A 234 -10.96 17.93 -4.13
N VAL A 235 -9.87 18.15 -3.39
CA VAL A 235 -9.68 19.38 -2.61
C VAL A 235 -9.47 20.61 -3.50
N ILE A 236 -8.72 20.45 -4.60
CA ILE A 236 -8.35 21.55 -5.50
C ILE A 236 -9.47 21.82 -6.51
N VAL A 237 -9.97 20.77 -7.20
CA VAL A 237 -10.92 20.90 -8.31
C VAL A 237 -12.35 21.11 -7.82
N TYR A 238 -12.78 20.35 -6.81
CA TYR A 238 -14.16 20.40 -6.30
C TYR A 238 -14.29 21.17 -4.98
N HIS A 239 -13.18 21.68 -4.44
CA HIS A 239 -13.14 22.41 -3.16
C HIS A 239 -13.80 21.67 -1.99
N LEU A 240 -13.74 20.32 -2.01
CA LEU A 240 -14.40 19.50 -1.00
C LEU A 240 -13.79 19.72 0.38
N PRO A 241 -14.63 20.02 1.39
CA PRO A 241 -14.17 20.13 2.77
C PRO A 241 -13.81 18.75 3.32
N ARG A 242 -12.85 18.72 4.25
CA ARG A 242 -12.35 17.48 4.85
C ARG A 242 -13.45 16.55 5.40
N PRO A 243 -14.50 17.04 6.13
CA PRO A 243 -15.54 16.15 6.65
C PRO A 243 -16.31 15.37 5.57
N GLN A 244 -16.52 15.97 4.40
CA GLN A 244 -17.16 15.28 3.27
C GLN A 244 -16.17 14.28 2.64
N MET A 245 -14.93 14.71 2.41
CA MET A 245 -13.91 13.84 1.83
C MET A 245 -13.60 12.63 2.73
N ALA A 246 -13.76 12.76 4.05
CA ALA A 246 -13.65 11.66 5.00
C ALA A 246 -14.69 10.56 4.74
N VAL A 247 -15.95 10.95 4.50
CA VAL A 247 -17.02 9.99 4.16
C VAL A 247 -16.75 9.31 2.83
N TYR A 248 -16.37 10.07 1.82
CA TYR A 248 -16.06 9.52 0.50
C TYR A 248 -14.83 8.61 0.53
N GLY A 249 -13.79 9.00 1.26
CA GLY A 249 -12.60 8.17 1.48
C GLY A 249 -12.90 6.89 2.25
N PHE A 250 -13.81 6.92 3.22
CA PHE A 250 -14.30 5.73 3.91
C PHE A 250 -14.98 4.75 2.96
N ILE A 251 -15.93 5.24 2.15
CA ILE A 251 -16.65 4.40 1.18
C ILE A 251 -15.64 3.78 0.18
N SER A 252 -14.75 4.59 -0.39
CA SER A 252 -13.73 4.14 -1.33
C SER A 252 -12.79 3.10 -0.71
N GLY A 253 -12.33 3.35 0.52
CA GLY A 253 -11.46 2.42 1.26
C GLY A 253 -12.13 1.10 1.62
N LEU A 254 -13.41 1.15 2.00
CA LEU A 254 -14.19 -0.04 2.31
C LEU A 254 -14.44 -0.89 1.06
N LEU A 255 -14.82 -0.26 -0.06
CA LEU A 255 -14.96 -0.95 -1.36
C LEU A 255 -13.62 -1.57 -1.80
N GLY A 256 -12.50 -0.87 -1.61
CA GLY A 256 -11.16 -1.41 -1.85
C GLY A 256 -10.86 -2.63 -0.98
N ALA A 257 -11.21 -2.59 0.30
CA ALA A 257 -11.03 -3.73 1.20
C ALA A 257 -11.88 -4.94 0.75
N CYS A 258 -13.15 -4.71 0.40
CA CYS A 258 -14.03 -5.77 -0.12
C CYS A 258 -13.52 -6.37 -1.44
N ALA A 259 -12.96 -5.55 -2.33
CA ALA A 259 -12.40 -6.01 -3.59
C ALA A 259 -11.22 -7.00 -3.42
N MET A 260 -10.48 -6.92 -2.30
CA MET A 260 -9.44 -7.90 -1.98
C MET A 260 -10.00 -9.31 -1.77
N LEU A 261 -11.21 -9.44 -1.25
CA LEU A 261 -11.87 -10.73 -1.07
C LEU A 261 -12.36 -11.32 -2.40
N ALA A 262 -12.67 -10.47 -3.38
CA ALA A 262 -13.09 -10.87 -4.72
C ALA A 262 -11.90 -11.23 -5.64
N ALA A 263 -10.68 -10.82 -5.31
CA ALA A 263 -9.50 -11.02 -6.13
C ALA A 263 -9.22 -12.50 -6.51
N PRO A 264 -9.31 -13.48 -5.58
CA PRO A 264 -9.09 -14.90 -5.93
C PRO A 264 -10.15 -15.44 -6.91
N ILE A 265 -11.39 -14.96 -6.82
CA ILE A 265 -12.47 -15.36 -7.72
C ILE A 265 -12.18 -14.85 -9.13
N LEU A 266 -11.78 -13.59 -9.24
CA LEU A 266 -11.44 -12.97 -10.53
C LEU A 266 -10.25 -13.67 -11.21
N GLU A 267 -9.24 -14.05 -10.42
CA GLU A 267 -8.07 -14.78 -10.91
C GLU A 267 -8.42 -16.18 -11.39
N LYS A 268 -9.31 -16.89 -10.68
CA LYS A 268 -9.78 -18.23 -11.04
C LYS A 268 -10.56 -18.21 -12.35
N GLU A 269 -11.42 -17.23 -12.57
CA GLU A 269 -12.29 -17.15 -13.76
C GLU A 269 -11.55 -16.64 -15.01
N LEU A 270 -10.71 -15.62 -14.86
CA LEU A 270 -10.06 -14.94 -16.00
C LEU A 270 -8.62 -15.38 -16.23
N GLY A 271 -8.01 -16.02 -15.24
CA GLY A 271 -6.58 -16.29 -15.21
C GLY A 271 -5.75 -15.05 -14.90
N PHE A 272 -4.47 -15.25 -14.57
CA PHE A 272 -3.55 -14.23 -14.06
C PHE A 272 -3.42 -13.00 -14.99
N VAL A 273 -3.06 -13.19 -16.26
CA VAL A 273 -2.77 -12.08 -17.17
C VAL A 273 -4.02 -11.27 -17.50
N ARG A 274 -5.13 -11.97 -17.78
CA ARG A 274 -6.40 -11.32 -18.15
C ARG A 274 -7.02 -10.57 -16.99
N SER A 275 -6.95 -11.10 -15.76
CA SER A 275 -7.47 -10.41 -14.57
C SER A 275 -6.73 -9.09 -14.32
N ILE A 276 -5.39 -9.08 -14.44
CA ILE A 276 -4.60 -7.85 -14.35
C ILE A 276 -4.93 -6.89 -15.50
N ALA A 277 -5.00 -7.37 -16.73
CA ALA A 277 -5.30 -6.54 -17.89
C ALA A 277 -6.67 -5.87 -17.77
N TRP A 278 -7.68 -6.63 -17.34
CA TRP A 278 -9.05 -6.12 -17.19
C TRP A 278 -9.13 -5.08 -16.07
N THR A 279 -8.66 -5.41 -14.88
CA THR A 279 -8.74 -4.49 -13.73
C THR A 279 -7.96 -3.20 -13.95
N ARG A 280 -6.75 -3.28 -14.52
CA ARG A 280 -5.94 -2.10 -14.84
C ARG A 280 -6.48 -1.32 -16.03
N GLY A 281 -6.97 -2.00 -17.05
CA GLY A 281 -7.53 -1.37 -18.25
C GLY A 281 -8.78 -0.55 -17.92
N VAL A 282 -9.75 -1.15 -17.22
CA VAL A 282 -10.95 -0.44 -16.76
C VAL A 282 -10.57 0.70 -15.82
N GLY A 283 -9.68 0.45 -14.85
CA GLY A 283 -9.20 1.48 -13.95
C GLY A 283 -8.50 2.64 -14.66
N ALA A 284 -7.73 2.37 -15.73
CA ALA A 284 -7.07 3.39 -16.52
C ALA A 284 -8.08 4.25 -17.29
N ILE A 285 -9.07 3.63 -17.93
CA ILE A 285 -10.14 4.36 -18.63
C ILE A 285 -10.90 5.27 -17.68
N LEU A 286 -11.29 4.78 -16.50
CA LEU A 286 -11.98 5.58 -15.49
C LEU A 286 -11.12 6.77 -15.03
N LEU A 287 -9.84 6.56 -14.80
CA LEU A 287 -8.94 7.65 -14.37
C LEU A 287 -8.67 8.67 -15.46
N ILE A 288 -8.56 8.27 -16.75
CA ILE A 288 -8.45 9.21 -17.86
C ILE A 288 -9.70 10.09 -17.95
N LEU A 289 -10.88 9.54 -17.65
CA LEU A 289 -12.14 10.26 -17.69
C LEU A 289 -12.34 11.21 -16.51
N LEU A 290 -11.64 10.99 -15.38
CA LEU A 290 -11.84 11.76 -14.14
C LEU A 290 -11.65 13.27 -14.30
N PRO A 291 -10.60 13.80 -14.95
CA PRO A 291 -10.40 15.25 -15.11
C PRO A 291 -11.47 15.95 -15.95
N PHE A 292 -12.15 15.20 -16.81
CA PHE A 292 -13.24 15.76 -17.65
C PHE A 292 -14.58 15.88 -16.92
N GLN A 293 -14.70 15.25 -15.73
CA GLN A 293 -15.98 15.25 -15.03
C GLN A 293 -16.23 16.61 -14.38
N ARG A 294 -17.31 17.24 -14.76
CA ARG A 294 -17.85 18.43 -14.09
C ARG A 294 -18.85 18.06 -12.99
N ASN A 295 -19.47 16.90 -13.10
CA ASN A 295 -20.42 16.39 -12.13
C ASN A 295 -19.69 15.64 -11.01
N LEU A 296 -19.84 16.14 -9.78
CA LEU A 296 -19.22 15.54 -8.59
C LEU A 296 -19.65 14.07 -8.37
N ALA A 297 -20.91 13.73 -8.65
CA ALA A 297 -21.39 12.36 -8.42
C ALA A 297 -20.68 11.36 -9.35
N LEU A 298 -20.44 11.71 -10.61
CA LEU A 298 -19.70 10.87 -11.56
C LEU A 298 -18.22 10.79 -11.16
N ALA A 299 -17.63 11.89 -10.76
CA ALA A 299 -16.24 11.89 -10.25
C ALA A 299 -16.08 11.01 -9.00
N LEU A 300 -17.03 11.07 -8.07
CA LEU A 300 -17.06 10.20 -6.89
C LEU A 300 -17.28 8.73 -7.24
N ALA A 301 -18.12 8.41 -8.22
CA ALA A 301 -18.27 7.03 -8.70
C ALA A 301 -16.93 6.46 -9.20
N ILE A 302 -16.17 7.25 -9.98
CA ILE A 302 -14.84 6.88 -10.44
C ILE A 302 -13.89 6.71 -9.23
N TYR A 303 -13.92 7.65 -8.29
CA TYR A 303 -13.11 7.60 -7.07
C TYR A 303 -13.39 6.36 -6.21
N PHE A 304 -14.64 5.90 -6.14
CA PHE A 304 -15.00 4.71 -5.39
C PHE A 304 -14.55 3.42 -6.06
N LEU A 305 -14.65 3.34 -7.38
CA LEU A 305 -14.35 2.13 -8.15
C LEU A 305 -12.85 1.93 -8.37
N THR A 306 -12.10 3.00 -8.58
CA THR A 306 -10.69 2.91 -9.01
C THR A 306 -9.77 2.22 -8.00
N PRO A 307 -9.81 2.54 -6.67
CA PRO A 307 -9.00 1.82 -5.69
C PRO A 307 -9.34 0.34 -5.59
N ALA A 308 -10.63 0.00 -5.71
CA ALA A 308 -11.10 -1.39 -5.70
C ALA A 308 -10.52 -2.21 -6.85
N LEU A 309 -10.58 -1.68 -8.09
CA LEU A 309 -10.00 -2.31 -9.27
C LEU A 309 -8.48 -2.47 -9.15
N ARG A 310 -7.79 -1.46 -8.62
CA ARG A 310 -6.34 -1.51 -8.42
C ARG A 310 -5.91 -2.57 -7.42
N VAL A 311 -6.62 -2.68 -6.32
CA VAL A 311 -6.27 -3.60 -5.23
C VAL A 311 -6.59 -5.04 -5.61
N ALA A 312 -7.66 -5.28 -6.37
CA ALA A 312 -8.01 -6.61 -6.88
C ALA A 312 -6.92 -7.27 -7.73
N ALA A 313 -6.05 -6.49 -8.38
CA ALA A 313 -4.93 -7.02 -9.17
C ALA A 313 -3.70 -7.43 -8.34
N LEU A 314 -3.61 -7.04 -7.07
CA LEU A 314 -2.37 -7.23 -6.26
C LEU A 314 -2.11 -8.68 -5.86
N PRO A 315 -3.10 -9.49 -5.40
CA PRO A 315 -2.86 -10.89 -5.05
C PRO A 315 -2.36 -11.70 -6.25
N ALA A 316 -3.00 -11.56 -7.41
CA ALA A 316 -2.60 -12.23 -8.64
C ALA A 316 -1.14 -11.91 -9.01
N GLN A 317 -0.73 -10.64 -8.89
CA GLN A 317 0.64 -10.23 -9.16
C GLN A 317 1.65 -10.84 -8.18
N GLN A 318 1.30 -10.94 -6.90
CA GLN A 318 2.17 -11.55 -5.88
C GLN A 318 2.29 -13.06 -6.08
N THR A 319 1.19 -13.74 -6.34
CA THR A 319 1.16 -15.17 -6.62
C THR A 319 2.04 -15.51 -7.84
N ALA A 320 1.88 -14.77 -8.94
CA ALA A 320 2.68 -14.99 -10.13
C ALA A 320 4.19 -14.81 -9.86
N LEU A 321 4.58 -13.76 -9.13
CA LEU A 321 5.97 -13.54 -8.79
C LEU A 321 6.55 -14.72 -7.98
N THR A 322 5.76 -15.29 -7.06
CA THR A 322 6.18 -16.45 -6.26
C THR A 322 6.20 -17.76 -7.03
N GLU A 323 5.41 -17.89 -8.10
CA GLU A 323 5.41 -19.09 -8.96
C GLU A 323 6.55 -19.10 -9.98
N PHE A 324 6.92 -17.93 -10.52
CA PHE A 324 7.96 -17.80 -11.53
C PHE A 324 9.38 -17.69 -10.98
N VAL A 325 9.53 -17.54 -9.66
CA VAL A 325 10.84 -17.41 -8.99
C VAL A 325 11.10 -18.62 -8.07
N PRO A 326 12.32 -19.20 -8.07
CA PRO A 326 12.68 -20.30 -7.17
C PRO A 326 12.42 -19.98 -5.70
N GLY A 327 12.08 -21.00 -4.91
CA GLY A 327 11.59 -20.83 -3.53
C GLY A 327 12.54 -20.07 -2.60
N ASP A 328 13.84 -20.29 -2.73
CA ASP A 328 14.91 -19.66 -1.96
C ASP A 328 15.19 -18.18 -2.37
N GLU A 329 14.71 -17.75 -3.55
CA GLU A 329 14.89 -16.40 -4.08
C GLU A 329 13.64 -15.51 -3.93
N ARG A 330 12.47 -16.09 -3.59
CA ARG A 330 11.17 -15.38 -3.57
C ARG A 330 11.19 -14.11 -2.72
N GLY A 331 11.73 -14.19 -1.51
CA GLY A 331 11.78 -13.02 -0.60
C GLY A 331 12.56 -11.86 -1.19
N ARG A 332 13.70 -12.15 -1.82
CA ARG A 332 14.58 -11.13 -2.43
C ARG A 332 13.99 -10.55 -3.70
N ALA A 333 13.34 -11.39 -4.52
CA ALA A 333 12.63 -10.93 -5.72
C ALA A 333 11.46 -10.00 -5.36
N LEU A 334 10.70 -10.34 -4.31
CA LEU A 334 9.64 -9.48 -3.78
C LEU A 334 10.19 -8.14 -3.26
N ALA A 335 11.29 -8.17 -2.51
CA ALA A 335 11.93 -6.97 -1.98
C ALA A 335 12.45 -6.06 -3.11
N LEU A 336 13.14 -6.63 -4.11
CA LEU A 336 13.65 -5.90 -5.26
C LEU A 336 12.51 -5.27 -6.07
N ASN A 337 11.46 -6.02 -6.34
CA ASN A 337 10.26 -5.51 -7.03
C ASN A 337 9.59 -4.38 -6.23
N GLN A 338 9.53 -4.49 -4.89
CA GLN A 338 8.97 -3.46 -4.03
C GLN A 338 9.80 -2.17 -4.07
N VAL A 339 11.14 -2.28 -4.00
CA VAL A 339 12.04 -1.13 -4.07
C VAL A 339 11.96 -0.45 -5.43
N ALA A 340 12.01 -1.23 -6.52
CA ALA A 340 11.85 -0.72 -7.88
C ALA A 340 10.51 0.01 -8.07
N ARG A 341 9.43 -0.56 -7.54
CA ARG A 341 8.08 0.04 -7.56
C ARG A 341 8.01 1.34 -6.78
N LEU A 342 8.54 1.38 -5.56
CA LEU A 342 8.50 2.58 -4.73
C LEU A 342 9.43 3.68 -5.28
N GLY A 343 10.62 3.32 -5.76
CA GLY A 343 11.53 4.26 -6.41
C GLY A 343 10.90 4.91 -7.64
N ALA A 344 10.26 4.13 -8.51
CA ALA A 344 9.54 4.67 -9.66
C ALA A 344 8.30 5.50 -9.25
N SER A 345 7.58 5.07 -8.19
CA SER A 345 6.45 5.81 -7.66
C SER A 345 6.84 7.21 -7.16
N SER A 346 8.01 7.34 -6.55
CA SER A 346 8.50 8.64 -6.09
C SER A 346 8.66 9.66 -7.22
N ALA A 347 9.18 9.23 -8.37
CA ALA A 347 9.29 10.08 -9.56
C ALA A 347 7.91 10.52 -10.09
N GLY A 348 6.94 9.59 -10.16
CA GLY A 348 5.56 9.93 -10.56
C GLY A 348 4.91 10.95 -9.61
N THR A 349 5.21 10.85 -8.32
CA THR A 349 4.65 11.75 -7.31
C THR A 349 5.18 13.19 -7.46
N VAL A 350 6.48 13.37 -7.68
CA VAL A 350 7.04 14.71 -7.97
C VAL A 350 6.43 15.28 -9.24
N PHE A 351 6.37 14.47 -10.31
CA PHE A 351 5.79 14.90 -11.58
C PHE A 351 4.37 15.44 -11.39
N THR A 352 3.51 14.70 -10.71
CA THR A 352 2.13 15.14 -10.48
C THR A 352 2.05 16.37 -9.59
N GLY A 353 2.90 16.46 -8.55
CA GLY A 353 2.99 17.68 -7.74
C GLY A 353 3.35 18.91 -8.55
N ALA A 354 4.29 18.78 -9.51
CA ALA A 354 4.68 19.85 -10.42
C ALA A 354 3.53 20.22 -11.39
N MET A 355 2.87 19.22 -11.98
CA MET A 355 1.75 19.47 -12.92
C MET A 355 0.57 20.14 -12.23
N PHE A 356 0.20 19.68 -11.03
CA PHE A 356 -0.86 20.34 -10.24
C PHE A 356 -0.50 21.78 -9.85
N ASN A 357 0.78 22.06 -9.61
CA ASN A 357 1.26 23.41 -9.33
C ASN A 357 1.22 24.32 -10.56
N LEU A 358 1.34 23.76 -11.76
CA LEU A 358 1.22 24.44 -13.04
C LEU A 358 -0.22 24.49 -13.58
N GLU A 359 -1.19 24.06 -12.79
CA GLU A 359 -2.62 23.93 -13.16
C GLU A 359 -2.91 22.90 -14.27
N GLU A 360 -1.90 22.10 -14.65
CA GLU A 360 -2.01 21.03 -15.64
C GLU A 360 -2.54 19.72 -15.01
N ILE A 361 -3.72 19.80 -14.39
CA ILE A 361 -4.30 18.74 -13.54
C ILE A 361 -4.59 17.46 -14.34
N GLY A 362 -4.94 17.58 -15.63
CA GLY A 362 -5.29 16.43 -16.49
C GLY A 362 -4.10 15.57 -16.91
N LEU A 363 -2.93 16.19 -17.09
CA LEU A 363 -1.75 15.54 -17.69
C LEU A 363 -1.29 14.26 -16.93
N PRO A 364 -1.22 14.22 -15.58
CA PRO A 364 -0.88 13.01 -14.85
C PRO A 364 -1.83 11.84 -15.12
N PHE A 365 -3.13 12.10 -15.30
CA PHE A 365 -4.13 11.08 -15.57
C PHE A 365 -4.00 10.49 -16.97
N TYR A 366 -3.69 11.33 -17.98
CA TYR A 366 -3.45 10.85 -19.35
C TYR A 366 -2.17 10.04 -19.44
N LEU A 367 -1.10 10.51 -18.80
CA LEU A 367 0.17 9.79 -18.72
C LEU A 367 0.01 8.44 -17.99
N TYR A 368 -0.78 8.41 -16.91
CA TYR A 368 -1.16 7.17 -16.23
C TYR A 368 -1.79 6.17 -17.19
N GLY A 369 -2.75 6.61 -18.00
CA GLY A 369 -3.42 5.74 -18.97
C GLY A 369 -2.47 5.18 -20.02
N ALA A 370 -1.60 6.01 -20.59
CA ALA A 370 -0.60 5.60 -21.57
C ALA A 370 0.37 4.55 -20.98
N ILE A 371 0.88 4.78 -19.77
CA ILE A 371 1.78 3.84 -19.10
C ILE A 371 1.08 2.54 -18.73
N MET A 372 -0.19 2.59 -18.33
CA MET A 372 -0.96 1.38 -18.05
C MET A 372 -1.20 0.56 -19.32
N ALA A 373 -1.46 1.17 -20.45
CA ALA A 373 -1.57 0.46 -21.75
C ALA A 373 -0.26 -0.27 -22.09
N ILE A 374 0.89 0.40 -21.96
CA ILE A 374 2.22 -0.22 -22.15
C ILE A 374 2.42 -1.37 -21.16
N ASN A 375 2.09 -1.15 -19.88
CA ASN A 375 2.26 -2.16 -18.83
C ASN A 375 1.41 -3.41 -19.11
N ILE A 376 0.17 -3.26 -19.54
CA ILE A 376 -0.71 -4.36 -19.95
C ILE A 376 -0.11 -5.11 -21.14
N GLY A 377 0.38 -4.42 -22.15
CA GLY A 377 1.06 -5.04 -23.31
C GLY A 377 2.26 -5.88 -22.90
N LEU A 378 3.07 -5.37 -21.96
CA LEU A 378 4.21 -6.13 -21.42
C LEU A 378 3.77 -7.37 -20.63
N TYR A 379 2.66 -7.32 -19.88
CA TYR A 379 2.14 -8.51 -19.22
C TYR A 379 1.73 -9.60 -20.21
N PHE A 380 1.07 -9.25 -21.31
CA PHE A 380 0.76 -10.21 -22.37
C PHE A 380 2.02 -10.75 -23.04
N SER A 381 3.01 -9.90 -23.34
CA SER A 381 4.27 -10.32 -23.99
C SER A 381 5.11 -11.23 -23.09
N PHE A 382 5.25 -10.91 -21.80
CA PHE A 382 6.16 -11.65 -20.89
C PHE A 382 5.54 -12.91 -20.28
N PHE A 383 4.22 -12.92 -20.10
CA PHE A 383 3.53 -13.95 -19.32
C PHE A 383 2.35 -14.62 -20.05
N GLY A 384 1.91 -14.10 -21.22
CA GLY A 384 0.72 -14.55 -21.92
C GLY A 384 0.81 -15.97 -22.52
N SER A 385 1.98 -16.39 -22.96
CA SER A 385 2.14 -17.70 -23.65
C SER A 385 2.39 -18.91 -22.73
N LYS A 386 2.70 -18.69 -21.45
CA LYS A 386 3.05 -19.75 -20.48
C LYS A 386 2.06 -19.90 -19.32
N GLY A 387 1.22 -18.90 -19.07
CA GLY A 387 0.22 -18.96 -17.98
C GLY A 387 -0.94 -19.91 -18.26
N GLY A 388 -1.40 -19.98 -19.52
CA GLY A 388 -2.52 -20.86 -19.92
C GLY A 388 -2.19 -22.36 -19.84
N LYS A 389 -1.05 -22.78 -20.36
CA LYS A 389 -0.67 -24.19 -20.41
C LYS A 389 -0.35 -24.86 -19.07
N LYS A 390 0.07 -24.07 -18.06
CA LYS A 390 0.41 -24.63 -16.73
C LYS A 390 -0.80 -24.74 -15.81
N MET A 391 -1.84 -23.94 -16.03
CA MET A 391 -3.11 -24.06 -15.32
C MET A 391 -3.99 -25.19 -15.89
N GLU A 392 -4.03 -25.38 -17.21
CA GLU A 392 -4.70 -26.53 -17.84
C GLU A 392 -4.16 -27.85 -17.32
N ASN A 393 -2.83 -28.02 -17.25
CA ASN A 393 -2.21 -29.25 -16.70
C ASN A 393 -2.45 -29.45 -15.19
N LYS A 394 -2.74 -28.40 -14.41
CA LYS A 394 -3.02 -28.52 -12.97
C LYS A 394 -4.48 -28.90 -12.70
N ILE A 395 -5.39 -28.52 -13.59
CA ILE A 395 -6.81 -28.87 -13.53
C ILE A 395 -7.00 -30.32 -13.98
N GLU A 396 -6.27 -30.78 -15.02
CA GLU A 396 -6.29 -32.18 -15.46
C GLU A 396 -5.68 -33.18 -14.44
N ILE A 397 -4.79 -32.75 -13.56
CA ILE A 397 -4.21 -33.61 -12.51
C ILE A 397 -5.08 -33.64 -11.24
N SER A 398 -6.03 -32.70 -11.08
CA SER A 398 -6.96 -32.62 -9.94
C SER A 398 -8.39 -33.07 -10.23
N SER A 399 -8.68 -33.46 -11.46
CA SER A 399 -9.89 -34.17 -11.90
C SER A 399 -9.65 -35.68 -11.99
#